data_713547cdd6d6c2701ff6cf877dacf69e
#
_entry.id   713547cdd6d6c2701ff6cf877dacf69e
#
_cell.length_a   1.000
_cell.length_b   1.000
_cell.length_c   1.000
_cell.angle_alpha   90.00
_cell.angle_beta   90.00
_cell.angle_gamma   90.00
#
_symmetry.space_group_name_H-M   'P 1'
#
loop_
_entity.id
_entity.type
_entity.pdbx_description
1 polymer ?
#
loop_
_entity_poly.entity_id
_entity_poly.type
_entity_poly.pdbx_seq_one_letter_code
_entity_poly.pdbx_strand_id
1 'polypeptide(L)'
;MLFKYNIVLLFLTLSLNLMSNISNDPSNWYVVTDQVMGGKSELDADYSDGIFSLSGFVTTENNGGFVRLAHRPKNVDKTVKGIRFMAKGNDETYEIHVTMQGMRMPPWAYHSSTFDVNDEWQMFEISFANFEKKSGMSPKLRPNNIRDISFAGYGRDFNVELYVKEISFY
;
A
#
# COMPACT_ATOMS: atom_id res chain seq x y z
N MET A 1 -31.88 -25.91 -53.83
CA MET A 1 -32.21 -25.54 -52.44
C MET A 1 -30.90 -25.30 -51.73
N LEU A 2 -30.41 -24.04 -51.68
CA LEU A 2 -29.10 -23.69 -51.09
C LEU A 2 -29.31 -23.22 -49.69
N PHE A 3 -28.76 -24.00 -48.73
CA PHE A 3 -28.71 -23.57 -47.30
C PHE A 3 -27.58 -22.55 -47.12
N LYS A 4 -27.95 -21.30 -46.81
CA LYS A 4 -26.99 -20.28 -46.40
C LYS A 4 -26.71 -20.45 -44.88
N TYR A 5 -25.50 -20.89 -44.54
CA TYR A 5 -25.01 -20.89 -43.16
C TYR A 5 -24.58 -19.46 -42.79
N ASN A 6 -25.34 -18.78 -41.91
CA ASN A 6 -24.90 -17.56 -41.25
C ASN A 6 -23.92 -17.92 -40.14
N ILE A 7 -22.64 -17.68 -40.37
CA ILE A 7 -21.62 -17.74 -39.34
C ILE A 7 -21.71 -16.42 -38.53
N VAL A 8 -22.30 -16.48 -37.34
CA VAL A 8 -22.25 -15.39 -36.41
C VAL A 8 -20.88 -15.46 -35.69
N LEU A 9 -19.97 -14.58 -36.11
CA LEU A 9 -18.66 -14.41 -35.46
C LEU A 9 -18.88 -13.63 -34.16
N LEU A 10 -18.93 -14.36 -33.04
CA LEU A 10 -18.99 -13.77 -31.71
C LEU A 10 -17.59 -13.22 -31.36
N PHE A 11 -17.36 -11.93 -31.56
CA PHE A 11 -16.17 -11.26 -31.05
C PHE A 11 -16.27 -11.13 -29.53
N LEU A 12 -15.61 -12.06 -28.82
CA LEU A 12 -15.37 -11.94 -27.40
C LEU A 12 -14.30 -10.84 -27.20
N THR A 13 -14.71 -9.61 -26.99
CA THR A 13 -13.80 -8.53 -26.59
C THR A 13 -13.35 -8.80 -25.15
N LEU A 14 -12.19 -9.44 -25.01
CA LEU A 14 -11.50 -9.53 -23.73
C LEU A 14 -11.02 -8.11 -23.39
N SER A 15 -11.80 -7.36 -22.62
CA SER A 15 -11.37 -6.11 -22.04
C SER A 15 -10.26 -6.45 -21.04
N LEU A 16 -8.99 -6.36 -21.46
CA LEU A 16 -7.87 -6.26 -20.53
C LEU A 16 -8.09 -4.97 -19.74
N ASN A 17 -8.67 -5.10 -18.56
CA ASN A 17 -8.56 -4.04 -17.57
C ASN A 17 -7.07 -3.91 -17.25
N LEU A 18 -6.42 -2.92 -17.83
CA LEU A 18 -5.10 -2.46 -17.41
C LEU A 18 -5.31 -1.87 -16.01
N MET A 19 -5.38 -2.75 -14.99
CA MET A 19 -5.29 -2.29 -13.61
C MET A 19 -3.93 -1.61 -13.49
N SER A 20 -3.91 -0.38 -12.99
CA SER A 20 -2.68 0.30 -12.66
C SER A 20 -2.02 -0.50 -11.55
N ASN A 21 -1.08 -1.36 -11.94
CA ASN A 21 -0.43 -2.25 -11.01
C ASN A 21 0.54 -1.43 -10.16
N ILE A 22 0.48 -1.64 -8.86
CA ILE A 22 1.57 -1.28 -7.97
C ILE A 22 2.78 -2.11 -8.43
N SER A 23 3.92 -1.47 -8.60
CA SER A 23 5.13 -2.18 -9.02
C SER A 23 5.56 -3.16 -7.94
N ASN A 24 5.70 -4.44 -8.30
CA ASN A 24 6.34 -5.45 -7.46
C ASN A 24 7.87 -5.47 -7.64
N ASP A 25 8.44 -4.58 -8.44
CA ASP A 25 9.87 -4.39 -8.55
C ASP A 25 10.38 -3.72 -7.27
N PRO A 26 11.27 -4.40 -6.48
CA PRO A 26 11.76 -3.89 -5.22
C PRO A 26 12.51 -2.55 -5.35
N SER A 27 13.10 -2.27 -6.51
CA SER A 27 13.79 -1.00 -6.77
C SER A 27 12.88 0.23 -6.73
N ASN A 28 11.57 0.05 -6.81
CA ASN A 28 10.56 1.10 -6.71
C ASN A 28 10.02 1.29 -5.28
N TRP A 29 10.53 0.50 -4.32
CA TRP A 29 10.17 0.58 -2.92
C TRP A 29 11.34 1.13 -2.10
N TYR A 30 11.05 1.84 -1.03
CA TYR A 30 12.06 2.43 -0.17
C TYR A 30 11.60 2.47 1.29
N VAL A 31 12.57 2.31 2.19
CA VAL A 31 12.35 2.40 3.62
C VAL A 31 12.39 3.86 4.07
N VAL A 32 11.47 4.23 4.95
CA VAL A 32 11.46 5.52 5.66
C VAL A 32 11.17 5.26 7.13
N THR A 33 12.03 5.76 7.99
CA THR A 33 11.85 5.67 9.44
C THR A 33 11.83 7.06 10.08
N ASP A 34 11.44 7.13 11.33
CA ASP A 34 11.44 8.38 12.11
C ASP A 34 12.86 8.94 12.38
N GLN A 35 13.91 8.21 12.01
CA GLN A 35 15.29 8.72 12.06
C GLN A 35 15.47 10.00 11.23
N VAL A 36 14.65 10.22 10.20
CA VAL A 36 14.63 11.49 9.45
C VAL A 36 14.24 12.70 10.31
N MET A 37 13.69 12.46 11.51
CA MET A 37 13.27 13.45 12.49
C MET A 37 14.02 13.32 13.81
N GLY A 38 15.04 12.45 13.89
CA GLY A 38 15.79 12.18 15.11
C GLY A 38 15.22 11.08 16.00
N GLY A 39 14.21 10.33 15.53
CA GLY A 39 13.69 9.12 16.16
C GLY A 39 14.70 7.96 16.11
N LYS A 40 14.33 6.85 16.71
CA LYS A 40 15.21 5.67 16.87
C LYS A 40 14.62 4.37 16.31
N SER A 41 13.48 4.43 15.65
CA SER A 41 12.88 3.26 15.02
C SER A 41 13.74 2.75 13.87
N GLU A 42 13.78 1.44 13.67
CA GLU A 42 14.58 0.78 12.63
C GLU A 42 13.72 -0.17 11.81
N LEU A 43 14.03 -0.26 10.51
CA LEU A 43 13.37 -1.16 9.59
C LEU A 43 14.38 -1.66 8.55
N ASP A 44 14.52 -2.98 8.47
CA ASP A 44 15.10 -3.68 7.34
C ASP A 44 14.00 -4.22 6.44
N ALA A 45 14.22 -4.17 5.13
CA ALA A 45 13.29 -4.66 4.13
C ALA A 45 14.05 -5.47 3.08
N ASP A 46 13.72 -6.75 2.98
CA ASP A 46 14.22 -7.66 1.96
C ASP A 46 13.12 -8.03 0.96
N TYR A 47 13.54 -8.45 -0.24
CA TYR A 47 12.63 -8.95 -1.26
C TYR A 47 13.16 -10.24 -1.86
N SER A 48 12.39 -11.31 -1.74
CA SER A 48 12.67 -12.61 -2.34
C SER A 48 11.38 -13.29 -2.76
N ASP A 49 11.39 -13.94 -3.92
CA ASP A 49 10.29 -14.75 -4.44
C ASP A 49 8.93 -14.03 -4.48
N GLY A 50 8.93 -12.73 -4.76
CA GLY A 50 7.71 -11.93 -4.82
C GLY A 50 7.21 -11.44 -3.45
N ILE A 51 7.95 -11.67 -2.38
CA ILE A 51 7.59 -11.33 -0.99
C ILE A 51 8.51 -10.22 -0.49
N PHE A 52 7.94 -9.15 0.03
CA PHE A 52 8.64 -8.19 0.90
C PHE A 52 8.62 -8.71 2.32
N SER A 53 9.79 -8.80 2.95
CA SER A 53 9.98 -9.20 4.35
C SER A 53 10.49 -8.00 5.12
N LEU A 54 9.71 -7.54 6.09
CA LEU A 54 10.00 -6.38 6.92
C LEU A 54 10.33 -6.84 8.32
N SER A 55 11.48 -6.42 8.86
CA SER A 55 11.89 -6.70 10.24
C SER A 55 12.51 -5.46 10.88
N GLY A 56 12.27 -5.28 12.17
CA GLY A 56 12.79 -4.13 12.90
C GLY A 56 11.99 -3.83 14.15
N PHE A 57 11.95 -2.57 14.52
CA PHE A 57 11.15 -2.11 15.65
C PHE A 57 10.69 -0.66 15.49
N VAL A 58 9.54 -0.39 16.06
CA VAL A 58 9.04 0.97 16.27
C VAL A 58 9.28 1.35 17.72
N THR A 59 9.78 2.56 17.94
CA THR A 59 9.86 3.17 19.28
C THR A 59 9.43 4.62 19.23
N THR A 60 8.73 5.04 20.28
CA THR A 60 8.26 6.43 20.44
C THR A 60 9.31 7.35 21.06
N GLU A 61 10.51 6.83 21.35
CA GLU A 61 11.63 7.65 21.82
C GLU A 61 11.93 8.82 20.87
N ASN A 62 12.35 9.94 21.44
CA ASN A 62 12.70 11.17 20.72
C ASN A 62 11.57 11.72 19.82
N ASN A 63 10.31 11.55 20.23
CA ASN A 63 9.13 11.90 19.44
C ASN A 63 9.08 11.18 18.07
N GLY A 64 9.69 9.98 17.99
CA GLY A 64 9.58 9.06 16.90
C GLY A 64 8.26 8.30 16.90
N GLY A 65 8.23 7.13 16.34
CA GLY A 65 7.10 6.21 16.38
C GLY A 65 6.62 5.74 15.03
N PHE A 66 7.51 5.66 14.01
CA PHE A 66 7.13 5.04 12.74
C PHE A 66 8.28 4.41 11.97
N VAL A 67 7.92 3.35 11.26
CA VAL A 67 8.69 2.76 10.16
C VAL A 67 7.75 2.53 8.98
N ARG A 68 8.26 2.65 7.75
CA ARG A 68 7.44 2.46 6.54
C ARG A 68 8.25 1.84 5.41
N LEU A 69 7.65 0.86 4.72
CA LEU A 69 8.03 0.49 3.37
C LEU A 69 7.11 1.21 2.39
N ALA A 70 7.64 2.13 1.61
CA ALA A 70 6.89 3.06 0.78
C ALA A 70 7.14 2.84 -0.71
N HIS A 71 6.09 3.06 -1.52
CA HIS A 71 6.12 3.03 -2.97
C HIS A 71 5.47 4.28 -3.55
N ARG A 72 6.04 4.79 -4.65
CA ARG A 72 5.49 5.91 -5.40
C ARG A 72 4.86 5.41 -6.70
N PRO A 73 3.54 5.16 -6.71
CA PRO A 73 2.85 4.69 -7.90
C PRO A 73 2.83 5.78 -8.98
N LYS A 74 2.83 5.34 -10.25
CA LYS A 74 2.71 6.23 -11.41
C LYS A 74 1.37 6.02 -12.07
N ASN A 75 0.71 7.13 -12.47
CA ASN A 75 -0.50 7.08 -13.29
C ASN A 75 -1.64 6.24 -12.69
N VAL A 76 -1.92 6.41 -11.40
CA VAL A 76 -3.04 5.72 -10.75
C VAL A 76 -4.34 6.17 -11.39
N ASP A 77 -5.14 5.24 -11.90
CA ASP A 77 -6.43 5.55 -12.51
C ASP A 77 -7.42 6.08 -11.46
N LYS A 78 -8.23 7.07 -11.88
CA LYS A 78 -9.24 7.68 -10.99
C LYS A 78 -10.35 6.72 -10.55
N THR A 79 -10.53 5.61 -11.26
CA THR A 79 -11.56 4.59 -10.97
C THR A 79 -11.12 3.57 -9.93
N VAL A 80 -9.83 3.56 -9.56
CA VAL A 80 -9.29 2.70 -8.49
C VAL A 80 -10.04 2.97 -7.18
N LYS A 81 -10.47 1.90 -6.53
CA LYS A 81 -11.28 1.97 -5.31
C LYS A 81 -10.50 1.72 -4.03
N GLY A 82 -9.38 1.02 -4.12
CA GLY A 82 -8.60 0.62 -2.95
C GLY A 82 -7.33 -0.12 -3.29
N ILE A 83 -6.73 -0.71 -2.26
CA ILE A 83 -5.52 -1.53 -2.32
C ILE A 83 -5.85 -2.95 -1.89
N ARG A 84 -5.30 -3.93 -2.61
CA ARG A 84 -5.38 -5.36 -2.29
C ARG A 84 -3.98 -5.93 -2.16
N PHE A 85 -3.77 -6.78 -1.17
CA PHE A 85 -2.49 -7.45 -0.92
C PHE A 85 -2.68 -8.69 -0.06
N MET A 86 -1.68 -9.58 -0.07
CA MET A 86 -1.57 -10.65 0.91
C MET A 86 -0.57 -10.24 1.99
N ALA A 87 -0.88 -10.49 3.25
CA ALA A 87 0.06 -10.26 4.35
C ALA A 87 -0.03 -11.33 5.44
N LYS A 88 1.05 -11.48 6.20
CA LYS A 88 1.15 -12.21 7.47
C LYS A 88 2.21 -11.54 8.36
N GLY A 89 2.25 -11.86 9.65
CA GLY A 89 3.21 -11.29 10.59
C GLY A 89 3.04 -11.78 12.02
N ASN A 90 3.44 -10.97 12.96
CA ASN A 90 3.63 -11.26 14.38
C ASN A 90 2.45 -10.88 15.30
N ASP A 91 1.21 -11.16 14.88
CA ASP A 91 -0.01 -10.83 15.65
C ASP A 91 -0.13 -9.34 16.02
N GLU A 92 0.25 -8.47 15.08
CA GLU A 92 0.29 -7.03 15.27
C GLU A 92 -0.64 -6.28 14.32
N THR A 93 -1.00 -5.05 14.72
CA THR A 93 -1.72 -4.09 13.87
C THR A 93 -0.73 -3.21 13.13
N TYR A 94 -0.86 -3.18 11.81
CA TYR A 94 -0.12 -2.29 10.91
C TYR A 94 -1.08 -1.30 10.23
N GLU A 95 -0.52 -0.31 9.56
CA GLU A 95 -1.30 0.67 8.81
C GLU A 95 -0.88 0.72 7.33
N ILE A 96 -1.84 1.02 6.46
CA ILE A 96 -1.54 1.55 5.12
C ILE A 96 -1.61 3.07 5.21
N HIS A 97 -0.52 3.75 4.86
CA HIS A 97 -0.51 5.20 4.73
C HIS A 97 -0.57 5.61 3.25
N VAL A 98 -1.39 6.60 2.95
CA VAL A 98 -1.51 7.21 1.62
C VAL A 98 -1.26 8.70 1.73
N THR A 99 -0.26 9.20 1.00
CA THR A 99 0.03 10.62 0.89
C THR A 99 -0.39 11.15 -0.48
N MET A 100 -0.78 12.43 -0.53
CA MET A 100 -1.30 13.05 -1.74
C MET A 100 -0.25 13.96 -2.39
N GLN A 101 -0.29 14.11 -3.71
CA GLN A 101 0.55 15.05 -4.45
C GLN A 101 0.29 16.49 -3.99
N GLY A 102 1.32 17.34 -4.10
CA GLY A 102 1.22 18.75 -3.71
C GLY A 102 1.37 19.02 -2.21
N MET A 103 1.27 17.99 -1.35
CA MET A 103 1.46 18.11 0.09
C MET A 103 2.94 17.86 0.42
N ARG A 104 3.67 18.91 0.78
CA ARG A 104 5.08 18.80 1.20
C ARG A 104 5.24 18.79 2.71
N MET A 105 4.37 19.48 3.41
CA MET A 105 4.37 19.65 4.87
C MET A 105 2.92 19.84 5.36
N PRO A 106 2.58 19.38 6.54
CA PRO A 106 3.42 18.62 7.46
C PRO A 106 3.54 17.15 7.05
N PRO A 107 4.60 16.43 7.44
CA PRO A 107 4.83 15.02 7.07
C PRO A 107 3.75 14.06 7.59
N TRP A 108 2.98 14.47 8.59
CA TRP A 108 1.83 13.73 9.12
C TRP A 108 0.50 14.02 8.39
N ALA A 109 0.52 14.76 7.30
CA ALA A 109 -0.67 15.00 6.48
C ALA A 109 -0.90 13.83 5.50
N TYR A 110 -1.38 12.70 6.01
CA TYR A 110 -1.67 11.48 5.26
C TYR A 110 -3.06 10.93 5.59
N HIS A 111 -3.48 9.93 4.85
CA HIS A 111 -4.64 9.09 5.14
C HIS A 111 -4.16 7.72 5.56
N SER A 112 -4.81 7.08 6.52
CA SER A 112 -4.46 5.72 6.92
C SER A 112 -5.67 4.83 7.13
N SER A 113 -5.44 3.54 7.02
CA SER A 113 -6.33 2.47 7.44
C SER A 113 -5.49 1.37 8.08
N THR A 114 -6.01 0.75 9.14
CA THR A 114 -5.35 -0.35 9.84
C THR A 114 -5.67 -1.69 9.22
N PHE A 115 -4.79 -2.67 9.47
CA PHE A 115 -5.03 -4.09 9.22
C PHE A 115 -4.27 -4.93 10.25
N ASP A 116 -4.89 -6.01 10.69
CA ASP A 116 -4.33 -6.91 11.68
C ASP A 116 -3.80 -8.17 10.98
N VAL A 117 -2.58 -8.56 11.28
CA VAL A 117 -1.96 -9.77 10.75
C VAL A 117 -1.77 -10.81 11.85
N ASN A 118 -1.71 -12.08 11.45
CA ASN A 118 -1.24 -13.19 12.25
C ASN A 118 -0.17 -13.97 11.47
N ASP A 119 0.23 -15.15 11.92
CA ASP A 119 1.24 -16.00 11.29
C ASP A 119 0.79 -16.69 9.98
N GLU A 120 -0.50 -16.55 9.61
CA GLU A 120 -1.06 -17.09 8.38
C GLU A 120 -1.21 -16.02 7.28
N TRP A 121 -1.03 -16.43 6.01
CA TRP A 121 -1.30 -15.57 4.87
C TRP A 121 -2.78 -15.23 4.75
N GLN A 122 -3.10 -13.94 4.82
CA GLN A 122 -4.44 -13.40 4.68
C GLN A 122 -4.53 -12.42 3.52
N MET A 123 -5.67 -12.42 2.81
CA MET A 123 -6.00 -11.43 1.79
C MET A 123 -6.63 -10.21 2.45
N PHE A 124 -6.06 -9.05 2.20
CA PHE A 124 -6.63 -7.76 2.59
C PHE A 124 -7.11 -7.01 1.35
N GLU A 125 -8.31 -6.47 1.43
CA GLU A 125 -8.89 -5.56 0.45
C GLU A 125 -9.42 -4.33 1.17
N ILE A 126 -8.66 -3.22 1.09
CA ILE A 126 -8.93 -2.01 1.86
C ILE A 126 -9.38 -0.90 0.91
N SER A 127 -10.65 -0.55 0.99
CA SER A 127 -11.24 0.54 0.20
C SER A 127 -10.71 1.89 0.66
N PHE A 128 -10.40 2.78 -0.28
CA PHE A 128 -10.02 4.17 0.02
C PHE A 128 -11.11 4.96 0.76
N ALA A 129 -12.37 4.49 0.69
CA ALA A 129 -13.46 5.07 1.48
C ALA A 129 -13.31 4.84 3.00
N ASN A 130 -12.53 3.81 3.40
CA ASN A 130 -12.29 3.45 4.79
C ASN A 130 -11.04 4.15 5.38
N PHE A 131 -10.33 4.94 4.57
CA PHE A 131 -9.15 5.64 5.06
C PHE A 131 -9.52 6.88 5.86
N GLU A 132 -8.97 6.97 7.05
CA GLU A 132 -9.11 8.14 7.90
C GLU A 132 -8.09 9.22 7.54
N LYS A 133 -8.51 10.45 7.60
CA LYS A 133 -7.67 11.61 7.42
C LYS A 133 -6.96 11.95 8.73
N LYS A 134 -5.63 11.83 8.78
CA LYS A 134 -4.85 12.06 10.02
C LYS A 134 -4.52 13.54 10.30
N SER A 135 -4.77 14.43 9.33
CA SER A 135 -4.60 15.88 9.55
C SER A 135 -5.69 16.66 8.81
N GLY A 136 -6.21 17.72 9.43
CA GLY A 136 -7.10 18.66 8.77
C GLY A 136 -6.54 19.26 7.49
N MET A 137 -5.21 19.32 7.36
CA MET A 137 -4.50 19.85 6.18
C MET A 137 -4.35 18.84 5.05
N SER A 138 -4.63 17.54 5.28
CA SER A 138 -4.58 16.55 4.21
C SER A 138 -5.67 16.85 3.17
N PRO A 139 -5.36 16.90 1.86
CA PRO A 139 -6.38 17.02 0.83
C PRO A 139 -7.29 15.78 0.82
N LYS A 140 -8.45 15.88 0.18
CA LYS A 140 -9.32 14.71 -0.02
C LYS A 140 -8.55 13.63 -0.78
N LEU A 141 -8.64 12.38 -0.32
CA LEU A 141 -8.06 11.24 -1.02
C LEU A 141 -8.73 11.10 -2.40
N ARG A 142 -7.90 11.11 -3.44
CA ARG A 142 -8.29 10.88 -4.84
C ARG A 142 -7.23 9.96 -5.46
N PRO A 143 -7.60 8.81 -6.02
CA PRO A 143 -6.64 7.83 -6.54
C PRO A 143 -5.61 8.44 -7.50
N ASN A 144 -6.05 9.22 -8.48
CA ASN A 144 -5.18 9.86 -9.46
C ASN A 144 -4.28 10.98 -8.91
N ASN A 145 -4.37 11.30 -7.62
CA ASN A 145 -3.54 12.27 -6.94
C ASN A 145 -2.69 11.65 -5.81
N ILE A 146 -2.63 10.33 -5.75
CA ILE A 146 -1.77 9.61 -4.79
C ILE A 146 -0.30 9.90 -5.15
N ARG A 147 0.49 10.28 -4.14
CA ARG A 147 1.93 10.44 -4.24
C ARG A 147 2.66 9.18 -3.80
N ASP A 148 2.37 8.71 -2.60
CA ASP A 148 2.99 7.52 -2.03
C ASP A 148 1.92 6.66 -1.33
N ILE A 149 2.11 5.35 -1.36
CA ILE A 149 1.47 4.39 -0.49
C ILE A 149 2.55 3.70 0.35
N SER A 150 2.22 3.30 1.57
CA SER A 150 3.18 2.56 2.38
C SER A 150 2.52 1.60 3.36
N PHE A 151 3.23 0.50 3.66
CA PHE A 151 2.97 -0.36 4.80
C PHE A 151 3.74 0.20 5.99
N ALA A 152 3.08 0.43 7.10
CA ALA A 152 3.63 1.18 8.22
C ALA A 152 3.43 0.47 9.57
N GLY A 153 4.49 0.43 10.38
CA GLY A 153 4.40 0.31 11.82
C GLY A 153 4.34 1.69 12.43
N TYR A 154 3.38 1.97 13.34
CA TYR A 154 3.11 3.33 13.76
C TYR A 154 2.58 3.47 15.20
N GLY A 155 3.04 4.52 15.87
CA GLY A 155 2.37 5.14 17.03
C GLY A 155 2.56 4.48 18.39
N ARG A 156 3.27 3.37 18.46
CA ARG A 156 3.58 2.66 19.71
C ARG A 156 4.88 1.88 19.60
N ASP A 157 5.43 1.42 20.72
CA ASP A 157 6.61 0.59 20.77
C ASP A 157 6.24 -0.87 20.48
N PHE A 158 6.84 -1.48 19.45
CA PHE A 158 6.66 -2.90 19.12
C PHE A 158 7.71 -3.39 18.11
N ASN A 159 7.91 -4.70 18.07
CA ASN A 159 8.75 -5.35 17.07
C ASN A 159 7.96 -5.50 15.75
N VAL A 160 8.60 -5.18 14.66
CA VAL A 160 8.05 -5.35 13.31
C VAL A 160 8.48 -6.68 12.74
N GLU A 161 7.51 -7.48 12.34
CA GLU A 161 7.69 -8.68 11.52
C GLU A 161 6.49 -8.80 10.58
N LEU A 162 6.64 -8.31 9.36
CA LEU A 162 5.56 -8.23 8.38
C LEU A 162 6.04 -8.75 7.03
N TYR A 163 5.28 -9.66 6.46
CA TYR A 163 5.48 -10.20 5.11
C TYR A 163 4.33 -9.76 4.22
N VAL A 164 4.65 -9.20 3.04
CA VAL A 164 3.65 -8.68 2.09
C VAL A 164 3.96 -9.14 0.68
N LYS A 165 2.93 -9.54 -0.07
CA LYS A 165 3.01 -9.91 -1.48
C LYS A 165 1.73 -9.58 -2.25
N GLU A 166 1.76 -9.77 -3.59
CA GLU A 166 0.59 -9.62 -4.47
C GLU A 166 -0.10 -8.26 -4.31
N ILE A 167 0.70 -7.21 -4.19
CA ILE A 167 0.21 -5.85 -3.95
C ILE A 167 -0.36 -5.29 -5.25
N SER A 168 -1.61 -4.83 -5.22
CA SER A 168 -2.29 -4.26 -6.39
C SER A 168 -3.33 -3.22 -5.99
N PHE A 169 -3.68 -2.35 -6.93
CA PHE A 169 -4.92 -1.58 -6.85
C PHE A 169 -6.10 -2.38 -7.41
N TYR A 170 -7.32 -2.07 -6.99
CA TYR A 170 -8.55 -2.65 -7.52
C TYR A 170 -9.64 -1.60 -7.74
#